data_09cfcd824a3fea8e5b3030bb5d1c6508
#
_entry.id   09cfcd824a3fea8e5b3030bb5d1c6508
#
_cell.length_a   1.000
_cell.length_b   1.000
_cell.length_c   1.000
_cell.angle_alpha   90.00
_cell.angle_beta   90.00
_cell.angle_gamma   90.00
#
_symmetry.space_group_name_H-M   'P 1'
#
loop_
_entity.id
_entity.type
_entity.pdbx_description
1 polymer ?
#
loop_
_entity_poly.entity_id
_entity_poly.type
_entity_poly.pdbx_seq_one_letter_code
_entity_poly.pdbx_strand_id
1 'polypeptide(L)'
;MADITITPERAQVIDFSTPYFVTGQQFLVPAKSPDKLDDYSRARIGAVKGTTGEQALHQRFPQSRVLSYDDIPLALTALRNGNVQAITQDSTILAGLLAQAPDKADFKILPDLLSKEEIGVGVKKGETALLKAVNDELVNLEKNGQAAKIYDVWFGPGTPAPQPRNFKIEAR
;
A
#
# COMPACT_ATOMS: atom_id res chain seq x y z
N MET A 1 -9.26 -6.67 10.98
CA MET A 1 -7.96 -6.00 11.03
C MET A 1 -7.94 -4.98 9.90
N ALA A 2 -7.47 -3.78 10.15
CA ALA A 2 -7.28 -2.78 9.11
C ALA A 2 -5.83 -2.85 8.62
N ASP A 3 -5.63 -2.45 7.36
CA ASP A 3 -4.31 -2.29 6.75
C ASP A 3 -3.70 -1.00 7.33
N ILE A 4 -2.79 -1.14 8.30
CA ILE A 4 -2.24 -0.01 9.05
C ILE A 4 -0.73 0.01 8.88
N THR A 5 -0.23 1.00 8.14
CA THR A 5 1.19 1.27 8.03
C THR A 5 1.75 1.70 9.39
N ILE A 6 2.84 1.07 9.80
CA ILE A 6 3.60 1.45 10.99
C ILE A 6 4.31 2.77 10.70
N THR A 7 3.95 3.82 11.45
CA THR A 7 4.66 5.12 11.40
C THR A 7 5.00 5.60 12.81
N PRO A 8 6.05 6.44 12.95
CA PRO A 8 6.40 7.02 14.24
C PRO A 8 5.26 7.79 14.90
N GLU A 9 4.48 8.53 14.10
CA GLU A 9 3.33 9.32 14.58
C GLU A 9 2.24 8.40 15.14
N ARG A 10 1.88 7.35 14.41
CA ARG A 10 0.86 6.37 14.84
C ARG A 10 1.33 5.60 16.07
N ALA A 11 2.63 5.28 16.17
CA ALA A 11 3.21 4.60 17.31
C ALA A 11 3.20 5.42 18.61
N GLN A 12 2.92 6.72 18.55
CA GLN A 12 2.71 7.52 19.76
C GLN A 12 1.39 7.21 20.47
N VAL A 13 0.36 6.81 19.71
CA VAL A 13 -1.01 6.63 20.22
C VAL A 13 -1.48 5.17 20.28
N ILE A 14 -0.87 4.28 19.49
CA ILE A 14 -1.14 2.83 19.51
C ILE A 14 0.17 2.05 19.57
N ASP A 15 0.11 0.79 20.01
CA ASP A 15 1.22 -0.14 19.88
C ASP A 15 1.04 -1.00 18.64
N PHE A 16 2.15 -1.32 17.97
CA PHE A 16 2.15 -2.14 16.76
C PHE A 16 2.78 -3.50 17.02
N SER A 17 2.23 -4.51 16.37
CA SER A 17 2.91 -5.80 16.28
C SER A 17 4.20 -5.70 15.45
N THR A 18 4.98 -6.79 15.47
CA THR A 18 5.98 -7.02 14.40
C THR A 18 5.29 -6.90 13.03
N PRO A 19 5.98 -6.35 12.00
CA PRO A 19 5.40 -6.27 10.66
C PRO A 19 5.06 -7.66 10.13
N TYR A 20 3.84 -7.81 9.62
CA TYR A 20 3.40 -9.06 9.01
C TYR A 20 3.27 -8.97 7.50
N PHE A 21 3.35 -7.75 6.94
CA PHE A 21 3.28 -7.49 5.52
C PHE A 21 4.17 -6.30 5.16
N VAL A 22 4.76 -6.34 3.97
CA VAL A 22 5.54 -5.23 3.42
C VAL A 22 4.98 -4.88 2.05
N THR A 23 4.70 -3.61 1.85
CA THR A 23 4.18 -3.04 0.62
C THR A 23 4.90 -1.73 0.30
N GLY A 24 4.36 -0.94 -0.60
CA GLY A 24 4.83 0.41 -0.86
C GLY A 24 3.82 1.15 -1.71
N GLN A 25 3.84 2.46 -1.63
CA GLN A 25 3.03 3.31 -2.49
C GLN A 25 3.56 3.27 -3.92
N GLN A 26 2.67 3.07 -4.89
CA GLN A 26 2.98 3.15 -6.32
C GLN A 26 1.99 4.08 -7.01
N PHE A 27 2.28 4.44 -8.26
CA PHE A 27 1.36 5.18 -9.09
C PHE A 27 0.63 4.28 -10.06
N LEU A 28 -0.68 4.46 -10.14
CA LEU A 28 -1.52 4.03 -11.26
C LEU A 28 -1.71 5.23 -12.19
N VAL A 29 -1.39 5.05 -13.47
CA VAL A 29 -1.41 6.10 -14.48
C VAL A 29 -2.04 5.57 -15.77
N PRO A 30 -2.52 6.45 -16.70
CA PRO A 30 -2.92 6.01 -18.03
C PRO A 30 -1.77 5.31 -18.77
N ALA A 31 -2.06 4.28 -19.56
CA ALA A 31 -1.07 3.40 -20.19
C ALA A 31 -0.04 4.14 -21.06
N LYS A 32 -0.44 5.25 -21.69
CA LYS A 32 0.41 6.08 -22.56
C LYS A 32 1.20 7.16 -21.82
N SER A 33 1.05 7.25 -20.50
CA SER A 33 1.75 8.26 -19.69
C SER A 33 3.22 7.90 -19.47
N PRO A 34 4.07 8.87 -19.07
CA PRO A 34 5.47 8.62 -18.73
C PRO A 34 5.67 7.50 -17.70
N ASP A 35 6.84 6.85 -17.74
CA ASP A 35 7.12 5.67 -16.90
C ASP A 35 7.86 5.99 -15.60
N LYS A 36 8.42 7.20 -15.46
CA LYS A 36 9.20 7.58 -14.29
C LYS A 36 8.37 8.37 -13.29
N LEU A 37 8.52 8.07 -12.01
CA LEU A 37 7.85 8.81 -10.92
C LEU A 37 8.14 10.33 -10.99
N ASP A 38 9.36 10.71 -11.30
CA ASP A 38 9.78 12.12 -11.29
C ASP A 38 9.10 12.98 -12.38
N ASP A 39 8.56 12.34 -13.43
CA ASP A 39 7.77 13.04 -14.47
C ASP A 39 6.46 13.61 -13.90
N TYR A 40 6.04 13.13 -12.73
CA TYR A 40 4.81 13.56 -12.04
C TYR A 40 5.06 14.63 -10.97
N SER A 41 6.28 15.14 -10.83
CA SER A 41 6.68 16.10 -9.77
C SER A 41 5.86 17.40 -9.76
N ARG A 42 5.18 17.74 -10.85
CA ARG A 42 4.29 18.91 -10.99
C ARG A 42 2.87 18.54 -11.42
N ALA A 43 2.55 17.24 -11.42
CA ALA A 43 1.26 16.75 -11.88
C ALA A 43 0.15 16.97 -10.82
N ARG A 44 -1.10 16.82 -11.27
CA ARG A 44 -2.22 16.61 -10.36
C ARG A 44 -2.25 15.12 -10.01
N ILE A 45 -2.13 14.80 -8.72
CA ILE A 45 -2.06 13.42 -8.24
C ILE A 45 -3.15 13.20 -7.20
N GLY A 46 -3.94 12.15 -7.40
CA GLY A 46 -4.97 11.76 -6.43
C GLY A 46 -4.41 10.83 -5.34
N ALA A 47 -4.83 11.07 -4.11
CA ALA A 47 -4.55 10.21 -2.97
C ALA A 47 -5.77 10.08 -2.07
N VAL A 48 -5.82 9.05 -1.24
CA VAL A 48 -6.84 8.95 -0.20
C VAL A 48 -6.42 9.80 0.99
N LYS A 49 -7.35 10.63 1.49
CA LYS A 49 -7.12 11.58 2.56
C LYS A 49 -6.60 10.91 3.84
N GLY A 50 -5.56 11.49 4.45
CA GLY A 50 -4.99 11.03 5.73
C GLY A 50 -4.18 9.74 5.64
N THR A 51 -3.86 9.27 4.43
CA THR A 51 -3.03 8.10 4.21
C THR A 51 -1.54 8.43 4.15
N THR A 52 -0.70 7.41 4.32
CA THR A 52 0.74 7.51 4.12
C THR A 52 1.10 7.83 2.67
N GLY A 53 0.26 7.42 1.71
CA GLY A 53 0.41 7.79 0.29
C GLY A 53 0.29 9.30 0.07
N GLU A 54 -0.72 9.95 0.66
CA GLU A 54 -0.86 11.40 0.62
C GLU A 54 0.35 12.11 1.25
N GLN A 55 0.80 11.63 2.42
CA GLN A 55 1.97 12.19 3.10
C GLN A 55 3.25 12.04 2.27
N ALA A 56 3.47 10.87 1.67
CA ALA A 56 4.62 10.59 0.80
C ALA A 56 4.65 11.51 -0.42
N LEU A 57 3.49 11.83 -1.02
CA LEU A 57 3.40 12.80 -2.11
C LEU A 57 3.87 14.19 -1.68
N HIS A 58 3.37 14.69 -0.55
CA HIS A 58 3.77 16.01 -0.06
C HIS A 58 5.26 16.10 0.25
N GLN A 59 5.85 15.02 0.74
CA GLN A 59 7.28 14.96 1.05
C GLN A 59 8.15 14.89 -0.21
N ARG A 60 7.81 13.99 -1.15
CA ARG A 60 8.64 13.74 -2.32
C ARG A 60 8.40 14.71 -3.47
N PHE A 61 7.16 15.12 -3.65
CA PHE A 61 6.74 16.01 -4.74
C PHE A 61 6.04 17.27 -4.24
N PRO A 62 6.74 18.16 -3.52
CA PRO A 62 6.13 19.36 -2.92
C PRO A 62 5.56 20.34 -3.93
N GLN A 63 5.93 20.21 -5.22
CA GLN A 63 5.40 21.04 -6.32
C GLN A 63 4.22 20.39 -7.05
N SER A 64 3.87 19.15 -6.72
CA SER A 64 2.68 18.51 -7.28
C SER A 64 1.41 19.08 -6.65
N ARG A 65 0.31 18.99 -7.41
CA ARG A 65 -1.00 19.32 -6.88
C ARG A 65 -1.69 18.04 -6.39
N VAL A 66 -1.61 17.78 -5.09
CA VAL A 66 -2.29 16.64 -4.47
C VAL A 66 -3.78 16.95 -4.35
N LEU A 67 -4.63 16.04 -4.84
CA LEU A 67 -6.08 16.06 -4.68
C LEU A 67 -6.48 14.91 -3.77
N SER A 68 -7.03 15.24 -2.61
CA SER A 68 -7.44 14.28 -1.60
C SER A 68 -8.86 13.79 -1.87
N TYR A 69 -9.06 12.48 -1.85
CA TYR A 69 -10.35 11.80 -2.02
C TYR A 69 -10.69 11.01 -0.76
N ASP A 70 -11.96 10.79 -0.52
CA ASP A 70 -12.42 10.04 0.66
C ASP A 70 -12.09 8.54 0.54
N ASP A 71 -12.05 8.01 -0.68
CA ASP A 71 -11.70 6.62 -0.95
C ASP A 71 -11.01 6.42 -2.31
N ILE A 72 -10.50 5.21 -2.54
CA ILE A 72 -9.78 4.88 -3.77
C ILE A 72 -10.70 4.79 -5.00
N PRO A 73 -11.95 4.32 -4.95
CA PRO A 73 -12.89 4.37 -6.08
C PRO A 73 -13.10 5.78 -6.63
N LEU A 74 -13.22 6.79 -5.75
CA LEU A 74 -13.35 8.19 -6.16
C LEU A 74 -12.07 8.70 -6.84
N ALA A 75 -10.89 8.38 -6.28
CA ALA A 75 -9.61 8.72 -6.90
C ALA A 75 -9.44 8.05 -8.28
N LEU A 76 -9.83 6.78 -8.42
CA LEU A 76 -9.81 6.05 -9.70
C LEU A 76 -10.76 6.69 -10.72
N THR A 77 -11.95 7.10 -10.29
CA THR A 77 -12.90 7.81 -11.15
C THR A 77 -12.30 9.13 -11.64
N ALA A 78 -11.60 9.87 -10.77
CA ALA A 78 -10.92 11.11 -11.16
C ALA A 78 -9.79 10.86 -12.16
N LEU A 79 -9.05 9.75 -12.03
CA LEU A 79 -8.04 9.34 -12.99
C LEU A 79 -8.66 9.01 -14.35
N ARG A 80 -9.74 8.24 -14.38
CA ARG A 80 -10.48 7.89 -15.60
C ARG A 80 -10.99 9.11 -16.36
N ASN A 81 -11.43 10.13 -15.61
CA ASN A 81 -11.94 11.37 -16.17
C ASN A 81 -10.84 12.39 -16.53
N GLY A 82 -9.55 12.07 -16.30
CA GLY A 82 -8.42 12.98 -16.56
C GLY A 82 -8.33 14.17 -15.59
N ASN A 83 -9.06 14.14 -14.48
CA ASN A 83 -8.98 15.17 -13.43
C ASN A 83 -7.63 15.14 -12.71
N VAL A 84 -7.03 13.95 -12.60
CA VAL A 84 -5.67 13.72 -12.13
C VAL A 84 -4.87 12.93 -13.17
N GLN A 85 -3.54 13.06 -13.17
CA GLN A 85 -2.64 12.35 -14.07
C GLN A 85 -2.13 11.03 -13.48
N ALA A 86 -2.21 10.88 -12.16
CA ALA A 86 -1.85 9.67 -11.42
C ALA A 86 -2.71 9.56 -10.16
N ILE A 87 -2.83 8.35 -9.65
CA ILE A 87 -3.27 8.13 -8.27
C ILE A 87 -2.24 7.28 -7.54
N THR A 88 -2.11 7.46 -6.22
CA THR A 88 -1.24 6.62 -5.38
C THR A 88 -2.03 5.78 -4.40
N GLN A 89 -1.56 4.55 -4.22
CA GLN A 89 -2.03 3.61 -3.21
C GLN A 89 -1.01 2.47 -3.05
N ASP A 90 -1.20 1.61 -2.06
CA ASP A 90 -0.41 0.40 -1.88
C ASP A 90 -0.38 -0.46 -3.14
N SER A 91 0.79 -0.97 -3.47
CA SER A 91 1.04 -1.76 -4.69
C SER A 91 0.07 -2.92 -4.86
N THR A 92 -0.24 -3.62 -3.77
CA THR A 92 -1.17 -4.75 -3.77
C THR A 92 -2.62 -4.34 -4.03
N ILE A 93 -3.03 -3.18 -3.50
CA ILE A 93 -4.36 -2.62 -3.73
C ILE A 93 -4.50 -2.18 -5.20
N LEU A 94 -3.51 -1.47 -5.74
CA LEU A 94 -3.52 -1.06 -7.14
C LEU A 94 -3.52 -2.27 -8.09
N ALA A 95 -2.72 -3.30 -7.79
CA ALA A 95 -2.69 -4.51 -8.60
C ALA A 95 -4.05 -5.22 -8.61
N GLY A 96 -4.70 -5.34 -7.45
CA GLY A 96 -6.04 -5.92 -7.33
C GLY A 96 -7.11 -5.11 -8.06
N LEU A 97 -7.07 -3.78 -7.94
CA LEU A 97 -7.99 -2.88 -8.66
C LEU A 97 -7.82 -2.99 -10.17
N LEU A 98 -6.58 -2.97 -10.64
CA LEU A 98 -6.29 -3.05 -12.07
C LEU A 98 -6.68 -4.43 -12.64
N ALA A 99 -6.41 -5.52 -11.91
CA ALA A 99 -6.76 -6.87 -12.35
C ALA A 99 -8.28 -7.04 -12.58
N GLN A 100 -9.11 -6.36 -11.79
CA GLN A 100 -10.57 -6.43 -11.85
C GLN A 100 -11.20 -5.35 -12.76
N ALA A 101 -10.42 -4.35 -13.17
CA ALA A 101 -10.94 -3.26 -13.98
C ALA A 101 -11.27 -3.72 -15.42
N PRO A 102 -12.45 -3.41 -15.95
CA PRO A 102 -12.82 -3.74 -17.33
C PRO A 102 -11.93 -3.01 -18.35
N ASP A 103 -11.45 -1.84 -17.98
CA ASP A 103 -10.58 -0.94 -18.74
C ASP A 103 -9.09 -1.05 -18.36
N LYS A 104 -8.68 -2.19 -17.81
CA LYS A 104 -7.31 -2.39 -17.30
C LYS A 104 -6.21 -2.14 -18.33
N ALA A 105 -6.50 -2.33 -19.63
CA ALA A 105 -5.54 -2.07 -20.70
C ALA A 105 -5.24 -0.57 -20.91
N ASP A 106 -6.10 0.31 -20.39
CA ASP A 106 -5.96 1.76 -20.50
C ASP A 106 -5.06 2.35 -19.41
N PHE A 107 -4.62 1.52 -18.45
CA PHE A 107 -3.83 1.93 -17.29
C PHE A 107 -2.61 1.03 -17.08
N LYS A 108 -1.63 1.56 -16.35
CA LYS A 108 -0.46 0.81 -15.88
C LYS A 108 -0.06 1.26 -14.48
N ILE A 109 0.55 0.35 -13.73
CA ILE A 109 1.20 0.67 -12.45
C ILE A 109 2.67 0.93 -12.75
N LEU A 110 3.21 2.05 -12.27
CA LEU A 110 4.64 2.35 -12.42
C LEU A 110 5.46 1.41 -11.53
N PRO A 111 6.63 0.92 -12.00
CA PRO A 111 7.42 -0.05 -11.24
C PRO A 111 8.07 0.54 -9.99
N ASP A 112 8.38 1.83 -10.01
CA ASP A 112 9.06 2.49 -8.90
C ASP A 112 8.14 2.73 -7.71
N LEU A 113 8.65 2.51 -6.50
CA LEU A 113 7.95 2.83 -5.27
C LEU A 113 8.13 4.30 -4.89
N LEU A 114 7.02 4.96 -4.56
CA LEU A 114 7.03 6.28 -3.90
C LEU A 114 7.51 6.17 -2.46
N SER A 115 7.10 5.11 -1.76
CA SER A 115 7.53 4.76 -0.39
C SER A 115 7.56 3.25 -0.22
N LYS A 116 8.32 2.78 0.80
CA LYS A 116 8.27 1.40 1.29
C LYS A 116 7.59 1.42 2.66
N GLU A 117 6.65 0.52 2.87
CA GLU A 117 5.79 0.52 4.04
C GLU A 117 5.71 -0.86 4.70
N GLU A 118 5.81 -0.86 6.03
CA GLU A 118 5.61 -2.04 6.86
C GLU A 118 4.21 -1.97 7.49
N ILE A 119 3.46 -3.06 7.39
CA ILE A 119 2.10 -3.17 7.91
C ILE A 119 2.12 -4.01 9.18
N GLY A 120 1.51 -3.49 10.22
CA GLY A 120 1.40 -4.17 11.52
C GLY A 120 -0.03 -4.21 12.04
N VAL A 121 -0.27 -5.06 13.02
CA VAL A 121 -1.51 -5.07 13.79
C VAL A 121 -1.42 -3.97 14.85
N GLY A 122 -2.31 -2.98 14.77
CA GLY A 122 -2.43 -1.96 15.81
C GLY A 122 -3.25 -2.48 16.99
N VAL A 123 -2.74 -2.28 18.20
CA VAL A 123 -3.43 -2.55 19.45
C VAL A 123 -3.47 -1.29 20.32
N LYS A 124 -4.39 -1.24 21.28
CA LYS A 124 -4.46 -0.10 22.21
C LYS A 124 -3.15 0.00 22.99
N LYS A 125 -2.68 1.22 23.17
CA LYS A 125 -1.45 1.51 23.91
C LYS A 125 -1.45 0.87 25.30
N GLY A 126 -0.37 0.09 25.58
CA GLY A 126 -0.20 -0.60 26.85
C GLY A 126 -0.84 -1.99 26.96
N GLU A 127 -1.53 -2.49 25.92
CA GLU A 127 -2.08 -3.84 25.86
C GLU A 127 -0.97 -4.89 25.58
N THR A 128 0.01 -4.96 26.48
CA THR A 128 1.23 -5.74 26.28
C THR A 128 1.01 -7.24 26.17
N ALA A 129 0.05 -7.80 26.89
CA ALA A 129 -0.28 -9.22 26.83
C ALA A 129 -0.87 -9.61 25.47
N LEU A 130 -1.80 -8.78 24.95
CA LEU A 130 -2.39 -8.96 23.63
C LEU A 130 -1.33 -8.81 22.54
N LEU A 131 -0.49 -7.77 22.64
CA LEU A 131 0.58 -7.53 21.69
C LEU A 131 1.56 -8.70 21.63
N LYS A 132 1.95 -9.22 22.79
CA LYS A 132 2.81 -10.41 22.86
C LYS A 132 2.17 -11.61 22.20
N ALA A 133 0.90 -11.91 22.48
CA ALA A 133 0.19 -13.05 21.88
C ALA A 133 0.13 -12.92 20.35
N VAL A 134 -0.15 -11.71 19.82
CA VAL A 134 -0.16 -11.44 18.39
C VAL A 134 1.22 -11.66 17.77
N ASN A 135 2.27 -11.14 18.40
CA ASN A 135 3.64 -11.30 17.90
C ASN A 135 4.09 -12.75 17.88
N ASP A 136 3.82 -13.50 18.98
CA ASP A 136 4.17 -14.91 19.09
C ASP A 136 3.50 -15.70 17.96
N GLU A 137 2.21 -15.45 17.70
CA GLU A 137 1.48 -16.15 16.63
C GLU A 137 1.97 -15.75 15.23
N LEU A 138 2.22 -14.48 14.95
CA LEU A 138 2.77 -14.05 13.66
C LEU A 138 4.10 -14.74 13.34
N VAL A 139 5.00 -14.81 14.33
CA VAL A 139 6.30 -15.50 14.19
C VAL A 139 6.10 -17.03 14.05
N ASN A 140 5.13 -17.62 14.74
CA ASN A 140 4.76 -19.04 14.63
C ASN A 140 4.27 -19.35 13.21
N LEU A 141 3.36 -18.54 12.65
CA LEU A 141 2.86 -18.68 11.27
C LEU A 141 3.98 -18.62 10.23
N GLU A 142 4.99 -17.79 10.45
CA GLU A 142 6.17 -17.74 9.59
C GLU A 142 6.99 -19.03 9.70
N LYS A 143 7.32 -19.45 10.92
CA LYS A 143 8.16 -20.63 11.19
C LYS A 143 7.56 -21.93 10.66
N ASN A 144 6.25 -22.08 10.75
CA ASN A 144 5.53 -23.30 10.30
C ASN A 144 5.12 -23.25 8.83
N GLY A 145 5.46 -22.16 8.10
CA GLY A 145 5.18 -21.98 6.67
C GLY A 145 3.73 -21.59 6.34
N GLN A 146 2.87 -21.40 7.33
CA GLN A 146 1.48 -20.99 7.07
C GLN A 146 1.39 -19.57 6.53
N ALA A 147 2.25 -18.64 6.99
CA ALA A 147 2.29 -17.28 6.46
C ALA A 147 2.53 -17.24 4.94
N ALA A 148 3.45 -18.06 4.44
CA ALA A 148 3.71 -18.19 3.00
C ALA A 148 2.50 -18.76 2.26
N LYS A 149 1.87 -19.81 2.78
CA LYS A 149 0.67 -20.40 2.18
C LYS A 149 -0.51 -19.42 2.11
N ILE A 150 -0.73 -18.63 3.18
CA ILE A 150 -1.77 -17.60 3.19
C ILE A 150 -1.45 -16.52 2.15
N TYR A 151 -0.18 -16.10 2.05
CA TYR A 151 0.25 -15.14 1.05
C TYR A 151 -0.03 -15.64 -0.37
N ASP A 152 0.31 -16.88 -0.67
CA ASP A 152 0.15 -17.49 -1.99
C ASP A 152 -1.32 -17.61 -2.43
N VAL A 153 -2.25 -17.74 -1.49
CA VAL A 153 -3.70 -17.73 -1.79
C VAL A 153 -4.13 -16.41 -2.44
N TRP A 154 -3.52 -15.29 -2.02
CA TRP A 154 -3.90 -13.96 -2.49
C TRP A 154 -2.99 -13.41 -3.60
N PHE A 155 -1.69 -13.73 -3.54
CA PHE A 155 -0.66 -13.14 -4.38
C PHE A 155 0.24 -14.18 -5.07
N GLY A 156 -0.05 -15.45 -4.92
CA GLY A 156 0.73 -16.53 -5.52
C GLY A 156 0.52 -16.66 -7.04
N PRO A 157 1.32 -17.51 -7.68
CA PRO A 157 1.18 -17.81 -9.11
C PRO A 157 -0.23 -18.28 -9.44
N GLY A 158 -0.85 -17.70 -10.47
CA GLY A 158 -2.21 -18.05 -10.90
C GLY A 158 -3.32 -17.19 -10.26
N THR A 159 -3.01 -16.30 -9.33
CA THR A 159 -3.97 -15.30 -8.85
C THR A 159 -4.12 -14.16 -9.85
N PRO A 160 -5.20 -13.35 -9.78
CA PRO A 160 -5.40 -12.21 -10.68
C PRO A 160 -4.30 -11.14 -10.60
N ALA A 161 -3.63 -11.02 -9.45
CA ALA A 161 -2.60 -10.03 -9.20
C ALA A 161 -1.38 -10.66 -8.50
N PRO A 162 -0.62 -11.56 -9.17
CA PRO A 162 0.48 -12.26 -8.54
C PRO A 162 1.62 -11.29 -8.19
N GLN A 163 2.17 -11.46 -6.99
CA GLN A 163 3.31 -10.67 -6.51
C GLN A 163 4.28 -11.56 -5.73
N PRO A 164 5.60 -11.36 -5.87
CA PRO A 164 6.58 -12.11 -5.10
C PRO A 164 6.56 -11.66 -3.63
N ARG A 165 6.66 -12.62 -2.70
CA ARG A 165 6.81 -12.33 -1.28
C ARG A 165 8.29 -12.05 -0.97
N ASN A 166 8.65 -10.78 -0.86
CA ASN A 166 10.02 -10.32 -0.64
C ASN A 166 10.30 -9.94 0.83
N PHE A 167 9.60 -10.55 1.77
CA PHE A 167 9.74 -10.29 3.21
C PHE A 167 9.50 -11.56 4.02
N LYS A 168 9.92 -11.53 5.29
CA LYS A 168 9.60 -12.53 6.31
C LYS A 168 9.10 -11.83 7.57
N ILE A 169 8.31 -12.54 8.36
CA ILE A 169 7.87 -12.07 9.67
C ILE A 169 8.95 -12.44 10.69
N GLU A 170 9.58 -11.44 11.27
CA GLU A 170 10.66 -11.59 12.25
C GLU A 170 10.25 -11.01 13.60
N ALA A 171 10.70 -11.63 14.69
CA ALA A 171 10.49 -11.08 16.04
C ALA A 171 11.23 -9.73 16.17
N ARG A 172 10.59 -8.75 16.77
CA ARG A 172 11.16 -7.46 17.16
C ARG A 172 11.12 -7.28 18.66
#